data_11e569bb0036a27218abb96d31da3b04
#
_entry.id   11e569bb0036a27218abb96d31da3b04
#
_cell.length_a   1.000
_cell.length_b   1.000
_cell.length_c   1.000
_cell.angle_alpha   90.00
_cell.angle_beta   90.00
_cell.angle_gamma   90.00
#
_symmetry.space_group_name_H-M   'P 1'
#
loop_
_entity.id
_entity.type
_entity.pdbx_description
1 polymer ?
#
loop_
_entity_poly.entity_id
_entity_poly.type
_entity_poly.pdbx_seq_one_letter_code
_entity_poly.pdbx_strand_id
1 'polypeptide(L)'
;ASKIFKSIEMTKMAPINFSVEIKYFPKLIQAQNFSGLNVTMPYKEYVIPFLDELTAEAKSIGAVNCIEFANNRLIGHNTDAYGFRKSLSSLLKSNKTKALILGDGGASKAVKYVLNDLNVKSIFVSRKHKAQSLLYKNLSADAIASHKLIINTTPLGTYPNIDSLPSIPYDGITAEHILFDLVYNPAETAFLIKGKEMGCAIK
;
A
#
# COMPACT_ATOMS: atom_id res chain seq x y z
N ALA A 1 8.84 5.59 -7.27
CA ALA A 1 10.11 5.02 -6.79
C ALA A 1 11.33 5.54 -7.58
N SER A 2 11.23 5.76 -8.91
CA SER A 2 12.41 5.99 -9.76
C SER A 2 13.09 7.36 -9.66
N LYS A 3 12.47 8.40 -9.10
CA LYS A 3 13.07 9.75 -9.05
C LYS A 3 13.85 10.07 -7.76
N ILE A 4 13.51 9.45 -6.64
CA ILE A 4 14.25 9.64 -5.39
C ILE A 4 15.60 8.91 -5.46
N PHE A 5 15.63 7.76 -6.14
CA PHE A 5 16.89 7.01 -6.34
C PHE A 5 17.79 7.53 -7.47
N LYS A 6 17.35 8.48 -8.31
CA LYS A 6 18.19 9.08 -9.36
C LYS A 6 19.18 10.14 -8.85
N SER A 7 19.03 10.63 -7.62
CA SER A 7 19.98 11.57 -7.01
C SER A 7 21.02 10.90 -6.12
N ILE A 8 20.92 9.60 -5.88
CA ILE A 8 21.95 8.81 -5.21
C ILE A 8 22.68 8.07 -6.32
N GLU A 9 23.96 8.37 -6.53
CA GLU A 9 24.81 7.58 -7.42
C GLU A 9 24.76 6.12 -6.99
N MET A 10 23.99 5.32 -7.73
CA MET A 10 23.90 3.88 -7.53
C MET A 10 25.17 3.24 -8.09
N THR A 11 26.27 3.40 -7.40
CA THR A 11 27.45 2.59 -7.63
C THR A 11 27.15 1.17 -7.15
N LYS A 12 26.81 0.29 -8.12
CA LYS A 12 26.82 -1.17 -8.01
C LYS A 12 26.16 -1.79 -6.77
N MET A 13 24.82 -1.80 -6.69
CA MET A 13 24.15 -2.68 -5.73
C MET A 13 23.13 -3.57 -6.45
N ALA A 14 23.45 -4.86 -6.54
CA ALA A 14 22.43 -5.87 -6.77
C ALA A 14 21.44 -5.84 -5.58
N PRO A 15 20.13 -5.85 -5.79
CA PRO A 15 19.18 -5.93 -4.69
C PRO A 15 19.38 -7.26 -3.96
N ILE A 16 19.83 -7.21 -2.71
CA ILE A 16 19.91 -8.37 -1.84
C ILE A 16 18.60 -8.44 -1.08
N ASN A 17 17.85 -9.52 -1.26
CA ASN A 17 16.62 -9.75 -0.52
C ASN A 17 16.93 -10.45 0.81
N PHE A 18 16.55 -9.83 1.92
CA PHE A 18 16.65 -10.42 3.25
C PHE A 18 15.28 -10.88 3.70
N SER A 19 15.15 -12.17 4.00
CA SER A 19 14.02 -12.73 4.75
C SER A 19 14.46 -12.97 6.18
N VAL A 20 14.40 -11.92 7.01
CA VAL A 20 14.93 -11.95 8.39
C VAL A 20 13.79 -11.61 9.34
N GLU A 21 13.68 -12.39 10.45
CA GLU A 21 12.76 -11.99 11.51
C GLU A 21 13.18 -10.64 12.09
N ILE A 22 12.21 -9.78 12.38
CA ILE A 22 12.44 -8.40 12.81
C ILE A 22 13.37 -8.27 14.03
N LYS A 23 13.39 -9.26 14.90
CA LYS A 23 14.30 -9.28 16.08
C LYS A 23 15.79 -9.28 15.71
N TYR A 24 16.14 -9.72 14.49
CA TYR A 24 17.53 -9.74 14.00
C TYR A 24 17.88 -8.48 13.19
N PHE A 25 16.93 -7.57 12.96
CA PHE A 25 17.16 -6.34 12.21
C PHE A 25 18.36 -5.52 12.73
N PRO A 26 18.55 -5.30 14.06
CA PRO A 26 19.72 -4.57 14.57
C PRO A 26 21.06 -5.25 14.21
N LYS A 27 21.12 -6.58 14.22
CA LYS A 27 22.34 -7.33 13.82
C LYS A 27 22.61 -7.19 12.32
N LEU A 28 21.56 -7.22 11.50
CA LEU A 28 21.67 -7.01 10.05
C LEU A 28 22.27 -5.64 9.73
N ILE A 29 21.82 -4.58 10.41
CA ILE A 29 22.32 -3.22 10.21
C ILE A 29 23.80 -3.09 10.58
N GLN A 30 24.21 -3.70 11.68
CA GLN A 30 25.60 -3.67 12.15
C GLN A 30 26.57 -4.47 11.27
N ALA A 31 26.06 -5.52 10.61
CA ALA A 31 26.91 -6.45 9.84
C ALA A 31 27.26 -5.95 8.43
N GLN A 32 26.60 -4.91 7.92
CA GLN A 32 26.75 -4.46 6.53
C GLN A 32 26.68 -2.93 6.39
N ASN A 33 27.43 -2.39 5.44
CA ASN A 33 27.37 -0.98 5.07
C ASN A 33 26.25 -0.78 4.03
N PHE A 34 25.07 -0.44 4.51
CA PHE A 34 23.94 -0.08 3.64
C PHE A 34 23.90 1.43 3.38
N SER A 35 23.56 1.83 2.15
CA SER A 35 23.17 3.23 1.85
C SER A 35 21.67 3.45 2.09
N GLY A 36 20.87 2.37 2.07
CA GLY A 36 19.45 2.39 2.33
C GLY A 36 18.85 0.99 2.21
N LEU A 37 17.64 0.83 2.74
CA LEU A 37 16.89 -0.43 2.71
C LEU A 37 15.44 -0.17 2.31
N ASN A 38 14.89 -1.05 1.46
CA ASN A 38 13.46 -1.14 1.26
C ASN A 38 12.86 -2.10 2.29
N VAL A 39 11.73 -1.68 2.88
CA VAL A 39 10.97 -2.47 3.84
C VAL A 39 9.64 -2.86 3.22
N THR A 40 9.33 -4.14 3.25
CA THR A 40 8.06 -4.66 2.75
C THR A 40 7.29 -5.41 3.84
N MET A 41 6.15 -5.95 3.47
CA MET A 41 5.31 -6.76 4.36
C MET A 41 6.09 -7.97 4.90
N PRO A 42 5.90 -8.31 6.21
CA PRO A 42 4.99 -7.65 7.15
C PRO A 42 5.62 -6.50 7.96
N TYR A 43 6.83 -6.05 7.65
CA TYR A 43 7.70 -5.30 8.56
C TYR A 43 7.56 -3.78 8.54
N LYS A 44 6.73 -3.21 7.65
CA LYS A 44 6.59 -1.74 7.49
C LYS A 44 6.23 -0.99 8.79
N GLU A 45 5.55 -1.65 9.72
CA GLU A 45 5.20 -1.10 11.03
C GLU A 45 6.21 -1.54 12.10
N TYR A 46 6.62 -2.82 12.05
CA TYR A 46 7.49 -3.41 13.07
C TYR A 46 8.92 -2.87 13.06
N VAL A 47 9.37 -2.25 11.95
CA VAL A 47 10.71 -1.67 11.86
C VAL A 47 10.84 -0.34 12.59
N ILE A 48 9.74 0.37 12.81
CA ILE A 48 9.72 1.73 13.38
C ILE A 48 10.49 1.84 14.70
N PRO A 49 10.34 0.92 15.68
CA PRO A 49 11.06 1.01 16.96
C PRO A 49 12.59 0.92 16.85
N PHE A 50 13.12 0.52 15.71
CA PHE A 50 14.56 0.37 15.46
C PHE A 50 15.17 1.56 14.69
N LEU A 51 14.37 2.58 14.38
CA LEU A 51 14.80 3.74 13.63
C LEU A 51 15.04 4.93 14.54
N ASP A 52 16.05 5.75 14.22
CA ASP A 52 16.40 6.94 14.98
C ASP A 52 15.43 8.10 14.73
N GLU A 53 14.89 8.14 13.50
CA GLU A 53 14.00 9.24 13.07
C GLU A 53 12.98 8.75 12.04
N LEU A 54 11.83 9.41 12.01
CA LEU A 54 10.83 9.27 10.96
C LEU A 54 10.59 10.61 10.31
N THR A 55 10.46 10.61 8.98
CA THR A 55 9.90 11.81 8.31
C THR A 55 8.50 12.11 8.82
N ALA A 56 8.08 13.37 8.75
CA ALA A 56 6.74 13.78 9.18
C ALA A 56 5.63 12.94 8.51
N GLU A 57 5.80 12.63 7.22
CA GLU A 57 4.86 11.78 6.47
C GLU A 57 4.86 10.35 6.99
N ALA A 58 6.02 9.71 7.16
CA ALA A 58 6.12 8.34 7.68
C ALA A 58 5.56 8.22 9.10
N LYS A 59 5.78 9.25 9.94
CA LYS A 59 5.22 9.35 11.29
C LYS A 59 3.70 9.45 11.27
N SER A 60 3.13 10.28 10.40
CA SER A 60 1.68 10.45 10.25
C SER A 60 1.01 9.19 9.71
N ILE A 61 1.67 8.46 8.80
CA ILE A 61 1.19 7.19 8.24
C ILE A 61 1.31 6.06 9.27
N GLY A 62 2.35 6.07 10.11
CA GLY A 62 2.66 4.98 11.02
C GLY A 62 3.17 3.72 10.32
N ALA A 63 3.85 3.88 9.17
CA ALA A 63 4.48 2.80 8.43
C ALA A 63 5.68 3.32 7.61
N VAL A 64 6.72 2.49 7.50
CA VAL A 64 7.97 2.78 6.77
C VAL A 64 8.15 1.76 5.66
N ASN A 65 8.44 2.20 4.44
CA ASN A 65 8.80 1.32 3.33
C ASN A 65 10.21 1.56 2.79
N CYS A 66 10.89 2.61 3.26
CA CYS A 66 12.26 2.92 2.89
C CYS A 66 13.02 3.46 4.11
N ILE A 67 14.24 2.98 4.33
CA ILE A 67 15.15 3.46 5.37
C ILE A 67 16.36 4.06 4.70
N GLU A 68 16.67 5.28 5.03
CA GLU A 68 17.88 6.00 4.64
C GLU A 68 18.94 5.89 5.74
N PHE A 69 20.18 5.68 5.37
CA PHE A 69 21.35 5.70 6.24
C PHE A 69 22.06 7.03 6.03
N ALA A 70 21.88 7.97 6.93
CA ALA A 70 22.48 9.29 6.86
C ALA A 70 23.09 9.69 8.20
N ASN A 71 24.34 10.16 8.20
CA ASN A 71 25.04 10.66 9.39
C ASN A 71 24.98 9.68 10.59
N ASN A 72 25.20 8.40 10.34
CA ASN A 72 25.09 7.30 11.31
C ASN A 72 23.69 7.17 11.96
N ARG A 73 22.65 7.63 11.29
CA ARG A 73 21.25 7.54 11.73
C ARG A 73 20.43 6.77 10.72
N LEU A 74 19.42 6.08 11.20
CA LEU A 74 18.41 5.38 10.43
C LEU A 74 17.15 6.24 10.33
N ILE A 75 16.86 6.76 9.15
CA ILE A 75 15.71 7.64 8.90
C ILE A 75 14.65 6.88 8.12
N GLY A 76 13.46 6.76 8.69
CA GLY A 76 12.33 6.07 8.07
C GLY A 76 11.50 6.98 7.17
N HIS A 77 11.23 6.51 5.95
CA HIS A 77 10.42 7.19 4.94
C HIS A 77 9.23 6.33 4.51
N ASN A 78 8.20 6.99 3.96
CA ASN A 78 7.12 6.29 3.27
C ASN A 78 6.94 6.87 1.86
N THR A 79 7.38 6.13 0.85
CA THR A 79 7.26 6.51 -0.56
C THR A 79 6.01 5.93 -1.22
N ASP A 80 5.29 5.01 -0.55
CA ASP A 80 4.04 4.44 -1.04
C ASP A 80 2.97 5.52 -1.19
N ALA A 81 2.88 6.43 -0.21
CA ALA A 81 1.93 7.54 -0.22
C ALA A 81 2.10 8.44 -1.45
N TYR A 82 3.34 8.81 -1.76
CA TYR A 82 3.64 9.62 -2.94
C TYR A 82 3.24 8.89 -4.24
N GLY A 83 3.63 7.62 -4.38
CA GLY A 83 3.31 6.80 -5.55
C GLY A 83 1.81 6.64 -5.76
N PHE A 84 1.08 6.34 -4.69
CA PHE A 84 -0.37 6.18 -4.71
C PHE A 84 -1.06 7.51 -5.06
N ARG A 85 -0.71 8.62 -4.40
CA ARG A 85 -1.25 9.97 -4.70
C ARG A 85 -1.12 10.31 -6.16
N LYS A 86 0.08 10.16 -6.72
CA LYS A 86 0.38 10.46 -8.12
C LYS A 86 -0.44 9.61 -9.08
N SER A 87 -0.61 8.33 -8.77
CA SER A 87 -1.36 7.39 -9.61
C SER A 87 -2.87 7.63 -9.53
N LEU A 88 -3.39 8.01 -8.35
CA LEU A 88 -4.81 8.22 -8.13
C LEU A 88 -5.30 9.55 -8.70
N SER A 89 -4.48 10.60 -8.69
CA SER A 89 -4.88 11.97 -9.08
C SER A 89 -5.47 12.07 -10.49
N SER A 90 -5.03 11.22 -11.42
CA SER A 90 -5.55 11.17 -12.79
C SER A 90 -6.92 10.50 -12.92
N LEU A 91 -7.35 9.75 -11.91
CA LEU A 91 -8.59 8.96 -11.94
C LEU A 91 -9.74 9.61 -11.16
N LEU A 92 -9.41 10.40 -10.12
CA LEU A 92 -10.42 11.06 -9.31
C LEU A 92 -11.00 12.26 -10.04
N LYS A 93 -12.27 12.13 -10.45
CA LYS A 93 -13.05 13.21 -11.06
C LYS A 93 -13.75 14.10 -10.01
N SER A 94 -13.88 13.64 -8.77
CA SER A 94 -14.60 14.33 -7.70
C SER A 94 -14.13 13.88 -6.31
N ASN A 95 -14.05 14.83 -5.38
CA ASN A 95 -13.80 14.56 -3.95
C ASN A 95 -15.02 13.99 -3.19
N LYS A 96 -16.20 13.93 -3.84
CA LYS A 96 -17.39 13.28 -3.28
C LYS A 96 -17.35 11.75 -3.36
N THR A 97 -16.34 11.19 -4.03
CA THR A 97 -16.12 9.75 -4.11
C THR A 97 -15.86 9.18 -2.71
N LYS A 98 -16.50 8.04 -2.38
CA LYS A 98 -16.18 7.25 -1.19
C LYS A 98 -15.33 6.06 -1.59
N ALA A 99 -14.44 5.63 -0.70
CA ALA A 99 -13.52 4.54 -0.97
C ALA A 99 -13.60 3.39 0.03
N LEU A 100 -13.45 2.16 -0.46
CA LEU A 100 -13.14 0.97 0.33
C LEU A 100 -11.65 0.65 0.18
N ILE A 101 -10.97 0.46 1.31
CA ILE A 101 -9.58 0.03 1.38
C ILE A 101 -9.59 -1.42 1.82
N LEU A 102 -9.30 -2.34 0.90
CA LEU A 102 -9.27 -3.77 1.17
C LEU A 102 -7.93 -4.14 1.80
N GLY A 103 -7.94 -4.47 3.08
CA GLY A 103 -6.74 -4.72 3.89
C GLY A 103 -6.51 -3.66 4.96
N ASP A 104 -5.65 -3.97 5.93
CA ASP A 104 -5.40 -3.13 7.11
C ASP A 104 -3.92 -3.14 7.57
N GLY A 105 -2.99 -3.40 6.66
CA GLY A 105 -1.54 -3.38 6.88
C GLY A 105 -0.88 -2.03 6.57
N GLY A 106 0.45 -2.00 6.56
CA GLY A 106 1.22 -0.77 6.34
C GLY A 106 0.93 -0.06 5.01
N ALA A 107 0.65 -0.80 3.93
CA ALA A 107 0.28 -0.20 2.65
C ALA A 107 -1.09 0.50 2.72
N SER A 108 -2.07 -0.11 3.40
CA SER A 108 -3.40 0.48 3.58
C SER A 108 -3.38 1.78 4.40
N LYS A 109 -2.43 1.91 5.33
CA LYS A 109 -2.23 3.15 6.10
C LYS A 109 -1.76 4.31 5.21
N ALA A 110 -0.82 4.04 4.29
CA ALA A 110 -0.38 5.04 3.31
C ALA A 110 -1.54 5.47 2.39
N VAL A 111 -2.35 4.51 1.91
CA VAL A 111 -3.57 4.79 1.14
C VAL A 111 -4.54 5.66 1.94
N LYS A 112 -4.84 5.28 3.19
CA LYS A 112 -5.74 6.04 4.07
C LYS A 112 -5.26 7.46 4.29
N TYR A 113 -3.96 7.65 4.54
CA TYR A 113 -3.34 8.96 4.70
C TYR A 113 -3.58 9.85 3.47
N VAL A 114 -3.31 9.32 2.27
CA VAL A 114 -3.52 10.07 1.02
C VAL A 114 -5.00 10.39 0.79
N LEU A 115 -5.91 9.44 1.04
CA LEU A 115 -7.34 9.67 0.85
C LEU A 115 -7.87 10.72 1.83
N ASN A 116 -7.39 10.75 3.07
CA ASN A 116 -7.73 11.79 4.04
C ASN A 116 -7.27 13.18 3.57
N ASP A 117 -6.05 13.28 3.07
CA ASP A 117 -5.49 14.53 2.54
C ASP A 117 -6.25 15.04 1.29
N LEU A 118 -6.76 14.12 0.48
CA LEU A 118 -7.62 14.42 -0.68
C LEU A 118 -9.10 14.63 -0.29
N ASN A 119 -9.44 14.62 1.01
CA ASN A 119 -10.81 14.70 1.52
C ASN A 119 -11.76 13.60 0.98
N VAL A 120 -11.22 12.43 0.63
CA VAL A 120 -11.99 11.25 0.20
C VAL A 120 -12.38 10.42 1.42
N LYS A 121 -13.67 10.33 1.70
CA LYS A 121 -14.18 9.47 2.78
C LYS A 121 -13.85 8.01 2.48
N SER A 122 -13.18 7.32 3.41
CA SER A 122 -12.78 5.94 3.20
C SER A 122 -12.90 5.09 4.45
N ILE A 123 -13.16 3.80 4.26
CA ILE A 123 -13.28 2.81 5.32
C ILE A 123 -12.42 1.59 5.00
N PHE A 124 -11.78 1.01 6.02
CA PHE A 124 -11.05 -0.24 5.88
C PHE A 124 -11.99 -1.43 5.81
N VAL A 125 -11.64 -2.42 5.00
CA VAL A 125 -12.26 -3.75 4.99
C VAL A 125 -11.21 -4.76 5.47
N SER A 126 -11.44 -5.41 6.58
CA SER A 126 -10.47 -6.31 7.22
C SER A 126 -11.05 -7.67 7.58
N ARG A 127 -10.17 -8.65 7.81
CA ARG A 127 -10.56 -10.00 8.25
C ARG A 127 -10.87 -10.06 9.74
N LYS A 128 -10.28 -9.17 10.52
CA LYS A 128 -10.47 -9.08 11.98
C LYS A 128 -11.15 -7.78 12.33
N HIS A 129 -11.98 -7.79 13.35
CA HIS A 129 -12.65 -6.59 13.84
C HIS A 129 -11.60 -5.58 14.36
N LYS A 130 -11.63 -4.39 13.81
CA LYS A 130 -10.87 -3.22 14.29
C LYS A 130 -11.81 -2.02 14.36
N ALA A 131 -11.50 -1.07 15.23
CA ALA A 131 -12.24 0.18 15.27
C ALA A 131 -12.28 0.84 13.88
N GLN A 132 -13.45 1.30 13.47
CA GLN A 132 -13.68 1.96 12.17
C GLN A 132 -13.36 1.10 10.92
N SER A 133 -13.50 -0.22 11.02
CA SER A 133 -13.38 -1.12 9.87
C SER A 133 -14.66 -1.96 9.66
N LEU A 134 -14.95 -2.26 8.39
CA LEU A 134 -15.92 -3.29 8.02
C LEU A 134 -15.20 -4.65 7.99
N LEU A 135 -15.92 -5.69 8.38
CA LEU A 135 -15.45 -7.06 8.15
C LEU A 135 -15.83 -7.49 6.73
N TYR A 136 -14.95 -8.25 6.06
CA TYR A 136 -15.27 -8.82 4.75
C TYR A 136 -16.61 -9.56 4.73
N LYS A 137 -16.93 -10.34 5.78
CA LYS A 137 -18.20 -11.09 5.90
C LYS A 137 -19.44 -10.22 6.01
N ASN A 138 -19.27 -8.93 6.35
CA ASN A 138 -20.36 -7.96 6.51
C ASN A 138 -20.44 -6.99 5.33
N LEU A 139 -19.57 -7.16 4.32
CA LEU A 139 -19.56 -6.31 3.15
C LEU A 139 -20.70 -6.72 2.21
N SER A 140 -21.67 -5.84 2.02
CA SER A 140 -22.83 -6.07 1.13
C SER A 140 -22.61 -5.46 -0.26
N ALA A 141 -23.41 -5.89 -1.24
CA ALA A 141 -23.45 -5.27 -2.56
C ALA A 141 -23.79 -3.76 -2.48
N ASP A 142 -24.66 -3.34 -1.57
CA ASP A 142 -25.00 -1.93 -1.35
C ASP A 142 -23.79 -1.14 -0.82
N ALA A 143 -23.01 -1.75 0.06
CA ALA A 143 -21.78 -1.12 0.54
C ALA A 143 -20.78 -0.93 -0.61
N ILE A 144 -20.63 -1.92 -1.50
CA ILE A 144 -19.86 -1.78 -2.74
C ILE A 144 -20.44 -0.65 -3.60
N ALA A 145 -21.73 -0.70 -3.91
CA ALA A 145 -22.40 0.26 -4.79
C ALA A 145 -22.25 1.72 -4.32
N SER A 146 -22.18 1.95 -3.00
CA SER A 146 -22.04 3.27 -2.40
C SER A 146 -20.60 3.79 -2.34
N HIS A 147 -19.57 2.95 -2.61
CA HIS A 147 -18.15 3.28 -2.56
C HIS A 147 -17.51 3.10 -3.95
N LYS A 148 -17.50 4.15 -4.73
CA LYS A 148 -17.09 4.09 -6.14
C LYS A 148 -15.58 3.87 -6.35
N LEU A 149 -14.75 3.97 -5.33
CA LEU A 149 -13.33 3.65 -5.37
C LEU A 149 -13.04 2.44 -4.49
N ILE A 150 -12.56 1.37 -5.08
CA ILE A 150 -12.20 0.12 -4.35
C ILE A 150 -10.71 -0.13 -4.56
N ILE A 151 -9.96 -0.17 -3.45
CA ILE A 151 -8.49 -0.24 -3.49
C ILE A 151 -8.05 -1.54 -2.84
N ASN A 152 -7.42 -2.42 -3.62
CA ASN A 152 -6.76 -3.60 -3.09
C ASN A 152 -5.40 -3.23 -2.52
N THR A 153 -5.23 -3.39 -1.22
CA THR A 153 -3.96 -3.23 -0.50
C THR A 153 -3.47 -4.55 0.09
N THR A 154 -4.15 -5.65 -0.24
CA THR A 154 -3.78 -7.02 0.17
C THR A 154 -2.75 -7.60 -0.81
N PRO A 155 -2.06 -8.69 -0.45
CA PRO A 155 -1.17 -9.38 -1.38
C PRO A 155 -1.91 -10.30 -2.37
N LEU A 156 -3.25 -10.37 -2.34
CA LEU A 156 -4.03 -11.21 -3.24
C LEU A 156 -3.82 -10.78 -4.70
N GLY A 157 -3.57 -11.73 -5.56
CA GLY A 157 -3.24 -11.48 -6.96
C GLY A 157 -1.75 -11.33 -7.25
N THR A 158 -0.88 -11.31 -6.19
CA THR A 158 0.59 -11.26 -6.37
C THR A 158 1.14 -12.62 -6.79
N TYR A 159 2.09 -12.63 -7.74
CA TYR A 159 2.85 -13.82 -8.10
C TYR A 159 3.45 -14.52 -6.86
N PRO A 160 3.39 -15.88 -6.72
CA PRO A 160 2.90 -16.83 -7.73
C PRO A 160 1.37 -17.07 -7.72
N ASN A 161 0.62 -16.56 -6.75
CA ASN A 161 -0.82 -16.83 -6.58
C ASN A 161 -1.68 -15.79 -7.35
N ILE A 162 -1.45 -15.68 -8.65
CA ILE A 162 -2.01 -14.63 -9.51
C ILE A 162 -3.54 -14.70 -9.68
N ASP A 163 -4.13 -15.88 -9.48
CA ASP A 163 -5.58 -16.09 -9.62
C ASP A 163 -6.38 -15.68 -8.37
N SER A 164 -5.67 -15.37 -7.28
CA SER A 164 -6.32 -14.95 -6.05
C SER A 164 -6.79 -13.49 -6.13
N LEU A 165 -8.00 -13.20 -5.64
CA LEU A 165 -8.57 -11.87 -5.60
C LEU A 165 -9.33 -11.64 -4.29
N PRO A 166 -9.58 -10.38 -3.88
CA PRO A 166 -10.35 -10.06 -2.69
C PRO A 166 -11.76 -10.64 -2.77
N SER A 167 -12.20 -11.30 -1.69
CA SER A 167 -13.56 -11.88 -1.59
C SER A 167 -14.55 -10.78 -1.21
N ILE A 168 -15.07 -10.08 -2.22
CA ILE A 168 -16.06 -9.00 -2.07
C ILE A 168 -17.30 -9.30 -2.93
N PRO A 169 -18.48 -8.69 -2.65
CA PRO A 169 -19.68 -8.79 -3.51
C PRO A 169 -19.47 -8.05 -4.84
N TYR A 170 -18.97 -8.74 -5.86
CA TYR A 170 -18.70 -8.14 -7.17
C TYR A 170 -19.96 -7.69 -7.91
N ASP A 171 -21.12 -8.27 -7.60
CA ASP A 171 -22.43 -7.87 -8.13
C ASP A 171 -22.85 -6.43 -7.79
N GLY A 172 -22.25 -5.84 -6.76
CA GLY A 172 -22.40 -4.41 -6.45
C GLY A 172 -21.55 -3.47 -7.31
N ILE A 173 -20.65 -3.98 -8.14
CA ILE A 173 -19.75 -3.19 -8.99
C ILE A 173 -20.43 -2.83 -10.30
N THR A 174 -20.21 -1.60 -10.77
CA THR A 174 -20.73 -1.07 -12.03
C THR A 174 -19.63 -0.31 -12.77
N ALA A 175 -19.82 0.06 -14.02
CA ALA A 175 -18.90 0.85 -14.83
C ALA A 175 -18.51 2.23 -14.22
N GLU A 176 -19.26 2.68 -13.20
CA GLU A 176 -18.93 3.92 -12.48
C GLU A 176 -17.82 3.75 -11.43
N HIS A 177 -17.41 2.51 -11.14
CA HIS A 177 -16.38 2.22 -10.15
C HIS A 177 -14.98 2.41 -10.73
N ILE A 178 -14.06 2.68 -9.82
CA ILE A 178 -12.62 2.66 -10.04
C ILE A 178 -12.05 1.53 -9.18
N LEU A 179 -11.42 0.55 -9.79
CA LEU A 179 -10.68 -0.51 -9.11
C LEU A 179 -9.20 -0.20 -9.18
N PHE A 180 -8.59 -0.02 -8.03
CA PHE A 180 -7.17 0.28 -7.89
C PHE A 180 -6.46 -0.86 -7.16
N ASP A 181 -5.37 -1.38 -7.71
CA ASP A 181 -4.59 -2.44 -7.10
C ASP A 181 -3.17 -1.96 -6.77
N LEU A 182 -2.70 -2.21 -5.55
CA LEU A 182 -1.31 -1.94 -5.18
C LEU A 182 -0.36 -3.08 -5.60
N VAL A 183 -0.89 -4.21 -6.02
CA VAL A 183 -0.12 -5.30 -6.63
C VAL A 183 0.34 -4.84 -8.01
N TYR A 184 1.64 -4.96 -8.27
CA TYR A 184 2.27 -4.53 -9.53
C TYR A 184 2.81 -5.70 -10.37
N ASN A 185 2.79 -6.90 -9.84
CA ASN A 185 3.19 -8.12 -10.54
C ASN A 185 2.20 -9.25 -10.22
N PRO A 186 1.37 -9.64 -11.20
CA PRO A 186 1.30 -9.20 -12.60
C PRO A 186 0.81 -7.75 -12.77
N ALA A 187 0.97 -7.21 -13.98
CA ALA A 187 0.54 -5.84 -14.32
C ALA A 187 -1.00 -5.68 -14.30
N GLU A 188 -1.75 -6.70 -14.69
CA GLU A 188 -3.19 -6.82 -14.54
C GLU A 188 -3.48 -8.03 -13.63
N THR A 189 -3.92 -7.77 -12.40
CA THR A 189 -4.31 -8.82 -11.45
C THR A 189 -5.71 -9.35 -11.76
N ALA A 190 -6.08 -10.52 -11.23
CA ALA A 190 -7.43 -11.07 -11.36
C ALA A 190 -8.51 -10.08 -10.89
N PHE A 191 -8.22 -9.27 -9.85
CA PHE A 191 -9.09 -8.19 -9.37
C PHE A 191 -9.31 -7.11 -10.43
N LEU A 192 -8.26 -6.65 -11.10
CA LEU A 192 -8.35 -5.63 -12.15
C LEU A 192 -9.02 -6.18 -13.41
N ILE A 193 -8.71 -7.42 -13.80
CA ILE A 193 -9.37 -8.10 -14.95
C ILE A 193 -10.87 -8.12 -14.73
N LYS A 194 -11.32 -8.53 -13.53
CA LYS A 194 -12.74 -8.55 -13.19
C LYS A 194 -13.39 -7.17 -13.26
N GLY A 195 -12.69 -6.12 -12.82
CA GLY A 195 -13.16 -4.74 -12.97
C GLY A 195 -13.29 -4.31 -14.44
N LYS A 196 -12.32 -4.68 -15.27
CA LYS A 196 -12.32 -4.39 -16.71
C LYS A 196 -13.49 -5.04 -17.43
N GLU A 197 -13.81 -6.31 -17.10
CA GLU A 197 -14.99 -7.04 -17.61
C GLU A 197 -16.30 -6.33 -17.26
N MET A 198 -16.36 -5.59 -16.14
CA MET A 198 -17.50 -4.83 -15.66
C MET A 198 -17.51 -3.39 -16.19
N GLY A 199 -16.56 -3.02 -17.06
CA GLY A 199 -16.45 -1.67 -17.63
C GLY A 199 -15.87 -0.62 -16.69
N CYS A 200 -15.24 -1.02 -15.55
CA CYS A 200 -14.64 -0.10 -14.59
C CYS A 200 -13.38 0.57 -15.14
N ALA A 201 -13.07 1.76 -14.61
CA ALA A 201 -11.72 2.28 -14.69
C ALA A 201 -10.81 1.45 -13.77
N ILE A 202 -9.65 1.01 -14.27
CA ILE A 202 -8.69 0.18 -13.53
C ILE A 202 -7.32 0.83 -13.45
N LYS A 203 -6.60 0.54 -12.38
CA LYS A 203 -5.22 1.05 -12.20
C LYS A 203 -4.38 0.10 -11.34
#